data_96d6fd6503f636a7e4c528a784ee22e0
#
_entry.id   96d6fd6503f636a7e4c528a784ee22e0
#
_cell.length_a   1.000
_cell.length_b   1.000
_cell.length_c   1.000
_cell.angle_alpha   90.00
_cell.angle_beta   90.00
_cell.angle_gamma   90.00
#
_symmetry.space_group_name_H-M   'P 1'
#
loop_
_entity.id
_entity.type
_entity.pdbx_description
1 polymer ?
#
loop_
_entity_poly.entity_id
_entity_poly.type
_entity_poly.pdbx_seq_one_letter_code
_entity_poly.pdbx_strand_id
1 'polypeptide(L)'
;ITAAGGAGWQLAEWMIDGEPTVDMMGVDPRRFGPYATRGYLKEKNEEAYSNVFTTHYPDEEREAARPLKTTPCYDRMKALGAVFGSVYGWERPNWFLPSKDYALSAEELATDKVDQVLWNQNFSEPLDGGPIVEKNSFRRSNYHEFVGNECRHVTEKVGLLDMSAFAKAIVKGPGAEAWLEYIFANKVPKTIGRISLVHMLTLNGGVRAEFTVYKTGPQSYYLVSAGAFETHDHDYLFKLKPTNGSVDVQRVTTNTGVLVLAGPRSREVLQKLTDTDLANDSFKWLTGKKINVGYATAEALRVNFCLLYTSDAADE
;
A
#
# COMPACT_ATOMS: atom_id res chain seq x y z
N ILE A 1 3.45 32.26 3.20
CA ILE A 1 4.26 33.44 2.78
C ILE A 1 5.73 33.03 2.63
N THR A 2 6.32 32.30 3.57
CA THR A 2 7.76 31.95 3.56
C THR A 2 8.17 31.10 2.35
N ALA A 3 7.30 30.27 1.83
CA ALA A 3 7.56 29.44 0.65
C ALA A 3 7.24 30.14 -0.69
N ALA A 4 6.75 31.40 -0.68
CA ALA A 4 6.22 32.06 -1.87
C ALA A 4 7.23 32.18 -3.02
N GLY A 5 8.49 32.53 -2.71
CA GLY A 5 9.55 32.67 -3.72
C GLY A 5 9.84 31.34 -4.43
N GLY A 6 10.07 30.28 -3.67
CA GLY A 6 10.31 28.93 -4.22
C GLY A 6 9.10 28.35 -4.95
N ALA A 7 7.91 28.49 -4.37
CA ALA A 7 6.67 28.05 -5.01
C ALA A 7 6.40 28.79 -6.32
N GLY A 8 6.63 30.11 -6.35
CA GLY A 8 6.49 30.92 -7.57
C GLY A 8 7.48 30.52 -8.65
N TRP A 9 8.73 30.23 -8.29
CA TRP A 9 9.73 29.74 -9.22
C TRP A 9 9.31 28.40 -9.83
N GLN A 10 9.01 27.42 -9.00
CA GLN A 10 8.60 26.08 -9.47
C GLN A 10 7.31 26.14 -10.30
N LEU A 11 6.38 27.02 -9.97
CA LEU A 11 5.18 27.24 -10.77
C LEU A 11 5.52 27.84 -12.15
N ALA A 12 6.44 28.79 -12.22
CA ALA A 12 6.88 29.38 -13.48
C ALA A 12 7.56 28.35 -14.39
N GLU A 13 8.48 27.53 -13.87
CA GLU A 13 9.08 26.42 -14.60
C GLU A 13 8.00 25.44 -15.10
N TRP A 14 7.05 25.08 -14.25
CA TRP A 14 5.96 24.19 -14.62
C TRP A 14 5.09 24.74 -15.75
N MET A 15 4.83 26.05 -15.75
CA MET A 15 4.08 26.71 -16.83
C MET A 15 4.85 26.78 -18.15
N ILE A 16 6.17 26.94 -18.10
CA ILE A 16 7.03 27.11 -19.28
C ILE A 16 7.47 25.74 -19.85
N ASP A 17 7.96 24.87 -18.97
CA ASP A 17 8.61 23.62 -19.36
C ASP A 17 7.66 22.40 -19.26
N GLY A 18 6.45 22.59 -18.69
CA GLY A 18 5.44 21.54 -18.52
C GLY A 18 5.66 20.62 -17.31
N GLU A 19 6.76 20.79 -16.59
CA GLU A 19 7.03 20.14 -15.31
C GLU A 19 8.03 20.96 -14.48
N PRO A 20 7.95 20.91 -13.14
CA PRO A 20 8.92 21.59 -12.27
C PRO A 20 10.23 20.80 -12.21
N THR A 21 11.33 21.45 -11.87
CA THR A 21 12.65 20.82 -11.71
C THR A 21 12.77 19.94 -10.47
N VAL A 22 11.89 20.14 -9.48
CA VAL A 22 11.81 19.32 -8.28
C VAL A 22 10.43 18.66 -8.16
N ASP A 23 10.34 17.54 -7.45
CA ASP A 23 9.06 16.89 -7.20
C ASP A 23 8.16 17.77 -6.32
N MET A 24 7.07 18.26 -6.91
CA MET A 24 6.08 19.12 -6.28
C MET A 24 4.83 18.35 -5.81
N MET A 25 4.84 17.02 -5.83
CA MET A 25 3.67 16.21 -5.47
C MET A 25 3.12 16.54 -4.09
N GLY A 26 3.98 16.81 -3.11
CA GLY A 26 3.58 17.15 -1.74
C GLY A 26 2.68 18.38 -1.63
N VAL A 27 2.70 19.28 -2.63
CA VAL A 27 1.91 20.52 -2.70
C VAL A 27 1.01 20.59 -3.94
N ASP A 28 1.03 19.60 -4.83
CA ASP A 28 0.13 19.54 -5.98
C ASP A 28 -1.30 19.15 -5.51
N PRO A 29 -2.31 20.04 -5.70
CA PRO A 29 -3.68 19.74 -5.28
C PRO A 29 -4.28 18.52 -5.99
N ARG A 30 -3.79 18.14 -7.17
CA ARG A 30 -4.26 16.96 -7.91
C ARG A 30 -3.98 15.64 -7.20
N ARG A 31 -3.04 15.61 -6.23
CA ARG A 31 -2.74 14.41 -5.43
C ARG A 31 -3.94 13.86 -4.68
N PHE A 32 -4.91 14.70 -4.34
CA PHE A 32 -6.08 14.28 -3.56
C PHE A 32 -7.13 13.51 -4.37
N GLY A 33 -7.27 13.78 -5.64
CA GLY A 33 -8.30 13.16 -6.46
C GLY A 33 -9.74 13.65 -6.19
N PRO A 34 -10.76 13.04 -6.82
CA PRO A 34 -12.14 13.53 -6.77
C PRO A 34 -12.81 13.46 -5.39
N TYR A 35 -12.27 12.71 -4.46
CA TYR A 35 -12.83 12.59 -3.11
C TYR A 35 -12.67 13.86 -2.26
N ALA A 36 -11.76 14.75 -2.64
CA ALA A 36 -11.50 16.00 -1.93
C ALA A 36 -12.61 17.03 -2.19
N THR A 37 -13.81 16.70 -1.74
CA THR A 37 -14.98 17.58 -1.81
C THR A 37 -14.80 18.80 -0.92
N ARG A 38 -15.63 19.83 -1.11
CA ARG A 38 -15.62 21.03 -0.27
C ARG A 38 -15.84 20.71 1.21
N GLY A 39 -16.73 19.76 1.52
CA GLY A 39 -16.96 19.30 2.90
C GLY A 39 -15.73 18.66 3.50
N TYR A 40 -15.12 17.71 2.78
CA TYR A 40 -13.88 17.08 3.19
C TYR A 40 -12.75 18.09 3.47
N LEU A 41 -12.53 19.02 2.53
CA LEU A 41 -11.50 20.06 2.67
C LEU A 41 -11.74 20.96 3.86
N LYS A 42 -13.02 21.32 4.13
CA LYS A 42 -13.37 22.13 5.29
C LYS A 42 -12.97 21.43 6.59
N GLU A 43 -13.44 20.20 6.82
CA GLU A 43 -13.15 19.47 8.05
C GLU A 43 -11.65 19.20 8.23
N LYS A 44 -10.94 18.80 7.17
CA LYS A 44 -9.49 18.58 7.21
C LYS A 44 -8.70 19.84 7.49
N ASN A 45 -9.09 20.99 6.91
CA ASN A 45 -8.43 22.25 7.14
C ASN A 45 -8.69 22.79 8.57
N GLU A 46 -9.89 22.64 9.09
CA GLU A 46 -10.23 23.01 10.46
C GLU A 46 -9.39 22.21 11.46
N GLU A 47 -9.28 20.89 11.29
CA GLU A 47 -8.41 20.06 12.12
C GLU A 47 -6.93 20.43 11.97
N ALA A 48 -6.44 20.54 10.73
CA ALA A 48 -5.03 20.86 10.48
C ALA A 48 -4.65 22.23 11.04
N TYR A 49 -5.51 23.23 10.90
CA TYR A 49 -5.23 24.59 11.37
C TYR A 49 -5.31 24.71 12.90
N SER A 50 -6.27 24.03 13.55
CA SER A 50 -6.38 24.01 15.01
C SER A 50 -5.16 23.35 15.68
N ASN A 51 -4.51 22.43 14.98
CA ASN A 51 -3.36 21.68 15.49
C ASN A 51 -2.00 22.20 14.99
N VAL A 52 -1.95 23.32 14.23
CA VAL A 52 -0.71 23.79 13.60
C VAL A 52 0.41 24.14 14.60
N PHE A 53 0.06 24.53 15.81
CA PHE A 53 0.99 24.88 16.89
C PHE A 53 1.06 23.84 18.02
N THR A 54 0.35 22.70 17.88
CA THR A 54 0.45 21.62 18.86
C THR A 54 1.65 20.75 18.60
N THR A 55 2.16 20.11 19.65
CA THR A 55 3.16 19.07 19.51
C THR A 55 2.49 17.81 18.95
N HIS A 56 3.01 17.32 17.84
CA HIS A 56 2.55 16.06 17.24
C HIS A 56 3.46 14.92 17.69
N TYR A 57 2.82 13.80 18.03
CA TYR A 57 3.52 12.58 18.36
C TYR A 57 3.84 11.79 17.08
N PRO A 58 4.91 10.96 17.09
CA PRO A 58 5.12 9.99 16.02
C PRO A 58 3.86 9.13 15.82
N ASP A 59 3.54 8.84 14.56
CA ASP A 59 2.41 8.01 14.14
C ASP A 59 1.01 8.52 14.56
N GLU A 60 0.91 9.78 15.00
CA GLU A 60 -0.37 10.41 15.30
C GLU A 60 -1.21 10.56 14.04
N GLU A 61 -2.40 9.98 14.05
CA GLU A 61 -3.34 10.01 12.93
C GLU A 61 -4.34 11.17 13.06
N ARG A 62 -4.72 11.72 11.92
CA ARG A 62 -5.76 12.75 11.83
C ARG A 62 -7.14 12.09 11.74
N GLU A 63 -8.09 12.55 12.55
CA GLU A 63 -9.40 11.92 12.69
C GLU A 63 -10.49 12.54 11.82
N ALA A 64 -10.39 13.84 11.50
CA ALA A 64 -11.44 14.54 10.77
C ALA A 64 -11.73 13.92 9.39
N ALA A 65 -13.00 13.93 8.99
CA ALA A 65 -13.50 13.43 7.71
C ALA A 65 -13.15 11.95 7.42
N ARG A 66 -13.17 11.09 8.44
CA ARG A 66 -12.94 9.63 8.34
C ARG A 66 -14.19 8.85 8.75
N PRO A 67 -14.42 7.61 8.21
CA PRO A 67 -13.68 7.01 7.08
C PRO A 67 -14.07 7.65 5.74
N LEU A 68 -13.14 7.73 4.78
CA LEU A 68 -13.41 8.29 3.46
C LEU A 68 -13.44 7.23 2.36
N LYS A 69 -12.37 6.44 2.24
CA LYS A 69 -12.28 5.30 1.33
C LYS A 69 -12.01 4.05 2.13
N THR A 70 -12.81 3.04 1.92
CA THR A 70 -12.69 1.74 2.59
C THR A 70 -12.45 0.64 1.57
N THR A 71 -11.72 -0.39 1.97
CA THR A 71 -11.53 -1.59 1.17
C THR A 71 -12.70 -2.57 1.38
N PRO A 72 -12.89 -3.58 0.53
CA PRO A 72 -13.91 -4.62 0.75
C PRO A 72 -13.76 -5.38 2.07
N CYS A 73 -12.55 -5.41 2.64
CA CYS A 73 -12.28 -6.10 3.91
C CYS A 73 -12.43 -5.21 5.15
N TYR A 74 -12.71 -3.90 4.99
CA TYR A 74 -12.73 -2.93 6.08
C TYR A 74 -13.59 -3.35 7.27
N ASP A 75 -14.86 -3.69 7.05
CA ASP A 75 -15.78 -4.05 8.14
C ASP A 75 -15.35 -5.34 8.85
N ARG A 76 -14.80 -6.31 8.10
CA ARG A 76 -14.26 -7.55 8.69
C ARG A 76 -13.04 -7.27 9.54
N MET A 77 -12.11 -6.45 9.06
CA MET A 77 -10.93 -6.06 9.82
C MET A 77 -11.32 -5.27 11.08
N LYS A 78 -12.29 -4.35 10.96
CA LYS A 78 -12.82 -3.61 12.09
C LYS A 78 -13.41 -4.54 13.16
N ALA A 79 -14.17 -5.55 12.73
CA ALA A 79 -14.73 -6.56 13.65
C ALA A 79 -13.65 -7.43 14.32
N LEU A 80 -12.48 -7.57 13.70
CA LEU A 80 -11.30 -8.25 14.26
C LEU A 80 -10.44 -7.34 15.16
N GLY A 81 -10.86 -6.10 15.40
CA GLY A 81 -10.14 -5.16 16.25
C GLY A 81 -9.09 -4.31 15.52
N ALA A 82 -9.17 -4.17 14.21
CA ALA A 82 -8.24 -3.31 13.46
C ALA A 82 -8.36 -1.85 13.93
N VAL A 83 -7.22 -1.25 14.23
CA VAL A 83 -7.04 0.20 14.44
C VAL A 83 -6.52 0.77 13.12
N PHE A 84 -7.26 1.73 12.56
CA PHE A 84 -7.00 2.23 11.23
C PHE A 84 -6.26 3.57 11.23
N GLY A 85 -5.29 3.69 10.32
CA GLY A 85 -4.74 4.96 9.86
C GLY A 85 -5.30 5.34 8.49
N SER A 86 -5.07 6.57 8.06
CA SER A 86 -5.54 7.08 6.77
C SER A 86 -4.39 7.54 5.88
N VAL A 87 -4.30 6.96 4.68
CA VAL A 87 -3.31 7.35 3.67
C VAL A 87 -4.03 7.75 2.39
N TYR A 88 -3.96 9.04 2.04
CA TYR A 88 -4.66 9.62 0.88
C TYR A 88 -6.14 9.22 0.79
N GLY A 89 -6.78 9.25 1.96
CA GLY A 89 -8.19 8.94 2.12
C GLY A 89 -8.53 7.46 2.26
N TRP A 90 -7.58 6.54 2.05
CA TRP A 90 -7.78 5.12 2.27
C TRP A 90 -7.58 4.76 3.74
N GLU A 91 -8.58 4.10 4.32
CA GLU A 91 -8.44 3.45 5.62
C GLU A 91 -7.55 2.21 5.49
N ARG A 92 -6.49 2.15 6.29
CA ARG A 92 -5.54 1.03 6.32
C ARG A 92 -5.35 0.58 7.77
N PRO A 93 -5.40 -0.72 8.05
CA PRO A 93 -5.11 -1.21 9.39
C PRO A 93 -3.62 -0.95 9.72
N ASN A 94 -3.38 -0.25 10.82
CA ASN A 94 -2.03 -0.05 11.35
C ASN A 94 -1.63 -1.22 12.23
N TRP A 95 -2.57 -1.71 13.05
CA TRP A 95 -2.39 -2.84 13.96
C TRP A 95 -3.76 -3.38 14.39
N PHE A 96 -3.77 -4.53 15.06
CA PHE A 96 -4.99 -5.15 15.54
C PHE A 96 -5.00 -5.22 17.07
N LEU A 97 -6.06 -4.70 17.67
CA LEU A 97 -6.33 -4.84 19.08
C LEU A 97 -6.66 -6.31 19.36
N PRO A 98 -5.94 -6.98 20.27
CA PRO A 98 -6.28 -8.36 20.62
C PRO A 98 -7.70 -8.42 21.22
N SER A 99 -8.41 -9.52 20.98
CA SER A 99 -9.69 -9.77 21.64
C SER A 99 -9.50 -9.77 23.14
N LYS A 100 -10.57 -9.52 23.90
CA LYS A 100 -10.54 -9.58 25.38
C LYS A 100 -10.05 -10.93 25.93
N ASP A 101 -10.12 -11.97 25.10
CA ASP A 101 -9.66 -13.33 25.44
C ASP A 101 -8.18 -13.57 25.06
N TYR A 102 -7.51 -12.58 24.45
CA TYR A 102 -6.10 -12.66 24.10
C TYR A 102 -5.26 -12.32 25.35
N ALA A 103 -4.90 -13.33 26.10
CA ALA A 103 -3.86 -13.22 27.10
C ALA A 103 -2.50 -13.52 26.43
N LEU A 104 -1.57 -12.56 26.41
CA LEU A 104 -0.17 -12.83 26.16
C LEU A 104 0.29 -13.88 27.16
N SER A 105 0.93 -14.95 26.71
CA SER A 105 1.51 -15.94 27.63
C SER A 105 2.59 -15.27 28.47
N ALA A 106 2.82 -15.78 29.66
CA ALA A 106 3.91 -15.26 30.53
C ALA A 106 5.28 -15.33 29.87
N GLU A 107 5.50 -16.21 28.90
CA GLU A 107 6.71 -16.32 28.09
C GLU A 107 6.81 -15.22 27.03
N GLU A 108 5.71 -14.84 26.40
CA GLU A 108 5.65 -13.71 25.45
C GLU A 108 5.87 -12.37 26.16
N LEU A 109 5.46 -12.25 27.41
CA LEU A 109 5.70 -11.09 28.27
C LEU A 109 7.11 -11.07 28.86
N ALA A 110 7.79 -12.23 28.98
CA ALA A 110 9.04 -12.38 29.73
C ALA A 110 10.30 -12.05 28.91
N THR A 111 10.20 -11.80 27.61
CA THR A 111 11.37 -11.64 26.74
C THR A 111 12.09 -10.30 26.90
N ASP A 112 11.50 -9.31 27.57
CA ASP A 112 12.19 -8.03 27.82
C ASP A 112 11.73 -7.35 29.12
N LYS A 113 12.41 -7.65 30.22
CA LYS A 113 12.08 -7.09 31.55
C LYS A 113 12.17 -5.54 31.61
N VAL A 114 12.95 -4.93 30.73
CA VAL A 114 13.08 -3.46 30.64
C VAL A 114 11.85 -2.86 29.97
N ASP A 115 11.29 -3.54 28.99
CA ASP A 115 10.09 -3.10 28.31
C ASP A 115 8.81 -3.28 29.15
N GLN A 116 8.76 -4.26 30.05
CA GLN A 116 7.63 -4.43 30.99
C GLN A 116 7.40 -3.24 31.90
N VAL A 117 8.47 -2.61 32.37
CA VAL A 117 8.35 -1.41 33.23
C VAL A 117 7.85 -0.22 32.43
N LEU A 118 8.29 -0.07 31.19
CA LEU A 118 7.84 0.99 30.27
C LEU A 118 6.41 0.71 29.75
N TRP A 119 6.08 -0.54 29.53
CA TRP A 119 4.77 -1.03 29.18
C TRP A 119 3.75 -0.70 30.27
N ASN A 120 3.98 -1.10 31.50
CA ASN A 120 3.07 -0.82 32.65
C ASN A 120 2.90 0.68 32.92
N GLN A 121 3.84 1.53 32.56
CA GLN A 121 3.72 2.99 32.69
C GLN A 121 2.92 3.65 31.56
N ASN A 122 2.81 2.98 30.39
CA ASN A 122 2.13 3.53 29.21
C ASN A 122 0.70 2.99 29.02
N PHE A 123 0.36 1.88 29.67
CA PHE A 123 -1.02 1.42 29.77
C PHE A 123 -1.73 2.16 30.91
N SER A 124 -2.58 3.11 30.56
CA SER A 124 -3.72 3.37 31.39
C SER A 124 -4.74 2.28 31.04
N GLU A 125 -4.86 1.26 31.89
CA GLU A 125 -6.07 0.46 31.84
C GLU A 125 -7.24 1.43 31.87
N PRO A 126 -8.24 1.28 30.99
CA PRO A 126 -9.47 2.01 31.16
C PRO A 126 -9.98 1.59 32.54
N LEU A 127 -10.08 2.54 33.44
CA LEU A 127 -10.56 2.31 34.83
C LEU A 127 -11.94 1.68 34.91
N ASP A 128 -12.63 1.46 33.80
CA ASP A 128 -14.02 1.01 33.63
C ASP A 128 -14.20 -0.11 32.58
N GLY A 129 -13.12 -0.77 32.13
CA GLY A 129 -13.20 -1.87 31.16
C GLY A 129 -13.57 -1.44 29.74
N GLY A 130 -13.35 -0.17 29.39
CA GLY A 130 -13.49 0.37 28.03
C GLY A 130 -12.43 -0.19 27.07
N PRO A 131 -12.52 0.13 25.77
CA PRO A 131 -11.55 -0.33 24.80
C PRO A 131 -10.16 0.28 25.07
N ILE A 132 -9.10 -0.50 24.84
CA ILE A 132 -7.73 0.01 24.83
C ILE A 132 -7.64 1.02 23.69
N VAL A 133 -7.31 2.27 24.02
CA VAL A 133 -7.17 3.35 23.05
C VAL A 133 -5.68 3.50 22.70
N GLU A 134 -5.39 3.74 21.44
CA GLU A 134 -4.05 4.10 20.99
C GLU A 134 -3.53 5.30 21.79
N LYS A 135 -2.33 5.16 22.36
CA LYS A 135 -1.70 6.22 23.14
C LYS A 135 -0.45 6.69 22.44
N ASN A 136 -0.53 7.89 21.89
CA ASN A 136 0.61 8.54 21.25
C ASN A 136 1.61 9.06 22.29
N SER A 137 2.90 8.84 22.05
CA SER A 137 3.99 9.33 22.90
C SER A 137 5.29 9.43 22.12
N PHE A 138 6.31 10.12 22.69
CA PHE A 138 7.69 10.09 22.15
C PHE A 138 8.48 8.85 22.58
N ARG A 139 7.86 7.95 23.32
CA ARG A 139 8.42 6.66 23.71
C ARG A 139 7.83 5.57 22.82
N ARG A 140 8.19 4.32 23.11
CA ARG A 140 7.59 3.15 22.46
C ARG A 140 6.07 3.18 22.66
N SER A 141 5.33 2.99 21.57
CA SER A 141 3.87 2.99 21.59
C SER A 141 3.30 1.80 22.35
N ASN A 142 2.08 1.92 22.84
CA ASN A 142 1.37 0.84 23.56
C ASN A 142 1.00 -0.34 22.66
N TYR A 143 0.98 -0.18 21.34
CA TYR A 143 0.73 -1.25 20.36
C TYR A 143 1.99 -2.00 19.93
N HIS A 144 3.17 -1.62 20.41
CA HIS A 144 4.45 -2.18 19.96
C HIS A 144 4.52 -3.71 20.09
N GLU A 145 4.05 -4.26 21.21
CA GLU A 145 4.04 -5.71 21.44
C GLU A 145 3.08 -6.43 20.49
N PHE A 146 1.93 -5.84 20.20
CA PHE A 146 0.95 -6.42 19.27
C PHE A 146 1.52 -6.48 17.86
N VAL A 147 2.10 -5.37 17.39
CA VAL A 147 2.83 -5.33 16.10
C VAL A 147 4.00 -6.30 16.08
N GLY A 148 4.77 -6.39 17.18
CA GLY A 148 5.86 -7.34 17.32
C GLY A 148 5.39 -8.80 17.20
N ASN A 149 4.25 -9.14 17.77
CA ASN A 149 3.64 -10.47 17.66
C ASN A 149 3.17 -10.76 16.24
N GLU A 150 2.53 -9.78 15.58
CA GLU A 150 2.14 -9.90 14.16
C GLU A 150 3.36 -10.13 13.26
N CYS A 151 4.45 -9.38 13.46
CA CYS A 151 5.69 -9.54 12.72
C CYS A 151 6.31 -10.94 12.92
N ARG A 152 6.39 -11.42 14.16
CA ARG A 152 6.87 -12.77 14.44
C ARG A 152 6.00 -13.83 13.79
N HIS A 153 4.68 -13.68 13.88
CA HIS A 153 3.74 -14.62 13.29
C HIS A 153 3.87 -14.71 11.76
N VAL A 154 4.00 -13.56 11.08
CA VAL A 154 4.21 -13.53 9.62
C VAL A 154 5.55 -14.14 9.26
N THR A 155 6.61 -13.88 10.03
CA THR A 155 7.96 -14.41 9.78
C THR A 155 8.01 -15.93 9.95
N GLU A 156 7.33 -16.47 10.95
CA GLU A 156 7.39 -17.90 11.29
C GLU A 156 6.28 -18.74 10.66
N LYS A 157 5.16 -18.12 10.33
CA LYS A 157 3.95 -18.82 9.87
C LYS A 157 3.36 -18.20 8.61
N VAL A 158 2.28 -17.41 8.75
CA VAL A 158 1.60 -16.77 7.62
C VAL A 158 0.75 -15.59 8.09
N GLY A 159 0.72 -14.52 7.30
CA GLY A 159 -0.18 -13.38 7.47
C GLY A 159 -0.97 -13.09 6.20
N LEU A 160 -2.17 -12.55 6.37
CA LEU A 160 -3.01 -12.06 5.29
C LEU A 160 -3.17 -10.55 5.46
N LEU A 161 -2.73 -9.78 4.45
CA LEU A 161 -2.77 -8.33 4.46
C LEU A 161 -3.71 -7.83 3.36
N ASP A 162 -4.57 -6.86 3.70
CA ASP A 162 -5.37 -6.15 2.69
C ASP A 162 -4.57 -4.97 2.12
N MET A 163 -4.15 -5.13 0.87
CA MET A 163 -3.41 -4.12 0.12
C MET A 163 -4.23 -3.57 -1.05
N SER A 164 -5.56 -3.61 -0.93
CA SER A 164 -6.49 -3.14 -1.97
C SER A 164 -6.34 -1.64 -2.28
N ALA A 165 -5.68 -0.88 -1.43
CA ALA A 165 -5.36 0.53 -1.66
C ALA A 165 -4.21 0.77 -2.66
N PHE A 166 -3.49 -0.25 -3.14
CA PHE A 166 -2.51 -0.09 -4.22
C PHE A 166 -3.13 0.56 -5.45
N ALA A 167 -2.40 1.46 -6.11
CA ALA A 167 -2.77 1.98 -7.41
C ALA A 167 -2.67 0.88 -8.47
N LYS A 168 -3.69 0.77 -9.30
CA LYS A 168 -3.78 -0.29 -10.31
C LYS A 168 -4.26 0.25 -11.64
N ALA A 169 -3.59 -0.18 -12.71
CA ALA A 169 -3.99 0.13 -14.07
C ALA A 169 -3.92 -1.10 -14.97
N ILE A 170 -4.78 -1.11 -15.98
CA ILE A 170 -4.68 -2.04 -17.11
C ILE A 170 -4.24 -1.24 -18.32
N VAL A 171 -3.19 -1.71 -18.98
CA VAL A 171 -2.68 -1.16 -20.24
C VAL A 171 -2.93 -2.17 -21.36
N LYS A 172 -3.62 -1.73 -22.43
CA LYS A 172 -3.98 -2.58 -23.56
C LYS A 172 -3.70 -1.89 -24.89
N GLY A 173 -3.53 -2.71 -25.92
CA GLY A 173 -3.46 -2.26 -27.30
C GLY A 173 -2.21 -2.72 -28.04
N PRO A 174 -2.21 -2.63 -29.37
CA PRO A 174 -1.09 -3.10 -30.20
C PRO A 174 0.23 -2.36 -29.93
N GLY A 175 0.16 -1.12 -29.44
CA GLY A 175 1.34 -0.32 -29.07
C GLY A 175 1.77 -0.48 -27.60
N ALA A 176 1.04 -1.26 -26.78
CA ALA A 176 1.27 -1.30 -25.33
C ALA A 176 2.70 -1.74 -24.95
N GLU A 177 3.22 -2.81 -25.56
CA GLU A 177 4.56 -3.30 -25.25
C GLU A 177 5.65 -2.25 -25.58
N ALA A 178 5.61 -1.70 -26.77
CA ALA A 178 6.61 -0.72 -27.22
C ALA A 178 6.55 0.58 -26.39
N TRP A 179 5.35 1.01 -26.02
CA TRP A 179 5.17 2.18 -25.17
C TRP A 179 5.67 1.93 -23.74
N LEU A 180 5.36 0.80 -23.14
CA LEU A 180 5.85 0.45 -21.80
C LEU A 180 7.38 0.31 -21.76
N GLU A 181 8.00 -0.29 -22.80
CA GLU A 181 9.47 -0.33 -22.96
C GLU A 181 10.09 1.08 -23.12
N TYR A 182 9.35 2.03 -23.65
CA TYR A 182 9.82 3.42 -23.80
C TYR A 182 9.77 4.19 -22.47
N ILE A 183 8.71 4.01 -21.66
CA ILE A 183 8.52 4.79 -20.43
C ILE A 183 9.20 4.22 -19.21
N PHE A 184 9.57 2.92 -19.23
CA PHE A 184 10.25 2.27 -18.12
C PHE A 184 11.72 2.01 -18.41
N ALA A 185 12.57 2.20 -17.42
CA ALA A 185 14.02 1.97 -17.55
C ALA A 185 14.40 0.49 -17.62
N ASN A 186 13.57 -0.39 -17.04
CA ASN A 186 13.78 -1.84 -17.06
C ASN A 186 12.95 -2.49 -18.17
N LYS A 187 13.36 -3.69 -18.58
CA LYS A 187 12.60 -4.48 -19.56
C LYS A 187 11.25 -4.91 -18.98
N VAL A 188 10.18 -4.66 -19.71
CA VAL A 188 8.86 -5.19 -19.38
C VAL A 188 8.73 -6.68 -19.74
N PRO A 189 7.82 -7.44 -19.09
CA PRO A 189 7.67 -8.85 -19.37
C PRO A 189 7.12 -9.07 -20.79
N LYS A 190 7.76 -9.96 -21.57
CA LYS A 190 7.36 -10.28 -22.96
C LYS A 190 6.51 -11.55 -23.05
N THR A 191 6.65 -12.45 -22.10
CA THR A 191 5.88 -13.71 -22.03
C THR A 191 4.65 -13.51 -21.14
N ILE A 192 3.50 -13.97 -21.62
CA ILE A 192 2.26 -13.98 -20.83
C ILE A 192 2.48 -14.76 -19.52
N GLY A 193 1.99 -14.24 -18.42
CA GLY A 193 2.20 -14.82 -17.11
C GLY A 193 3.47 -14.35 -16.40
N ARG A 194 4.38 -13.62 -17.06
CA ARG A 194 5.60 -13.08 -16.41
C ARG A 194 5.34 -11.74 -15.75
N ILE A 195 6.12 -11.50 -14.70
CA ILE A 195 6.10 -10.27 -13.90
C ILE A 195 7.50 -9.64 -13.95
N SER A 196 7.56 -8.32 -13.98
CA SER A 196 8.79 -7.53 -13.81
C SER A 196 8.54 -6.38 -12.85
N LEU A 197 9.51 -6.08 -12.01
CA LEU A 197 9.60 -4.82 -11.28
C LEU A 197 10.31 -3.82 -12.19
N VAL A 198 9.71 -2.66 -12.40
CA VAL A 198 10.23 -1.65 -13.33
C VAL A 198 10.19 -0.26 -12.70
N HIS A 199 11.12 0.61 -13.14
CA HIS A 199 11.22 1.97 -12.65
C HIS A 199 10.90 2.96 -13.77
N MET A 200 10.10 3.94 -13.45
CA MET A 200 9.89 5.15 -14.25
C MET A 200 10.89 6.21 -13.77
N LEU A 201 11.60 6.82 -14.68
CA LEU A 201 12.63 7.81 -14.36
C LEU A 201 12.19 9.22 -14.75
N THR A 202 12.76 10.20 -14.08
CA THR A 202 12.75 11.60 -14.51
C THR A 202 13.75 11.80 -15.63
N LEU A 203 13.68 12.92 -16.34
CA LEU A 203 14.65 13.27 -17.40
C LEU A 203 16.09 13.34 -16.88
N ASN A 204 16.28 13.64 -15.61
CA ASN A 204 17.59 13.70 -14.95
C ASN A 204 18.04 12.34 -14.36
N GLY A 205 17.33 11.25 -14.63
CA GLY A 205 17.68 9.90 -14.17
C GLY A 205 17.28 9.57 -12.73
N GLY A 206 16.56 10.44 -12.04
CA GLY A 206 15.98 10.14 -10.73
C GLY A 206 14.81 9.17 -10.84
N VAL A 207 14.59 8.34 -9.81
CA VAL A 207 13.43 7.43 -9.77
C VAL A 207 12.17 8.25 -9.49
N ARG A 208 11.21 8.21 -10.42
CA ARG A 208 9.91 8.87 -10.31
C ARG A 208 8.87 7.96 -9.66
N ALA A 209 8.80 6.72 -10.10
CA ALA A 209 7.86 5.72 -9.61
C ALA A 209 8.38 4.30 -9.85
N GLU A 210 7.89 3.37 -9.07
CA GLU A 210 8.15 1.95 -9.22
C GLU A 210 6.83 1.22 -9.52
N PHE A 211 6.88 0.30 -10.47
CA PHE A 211 5.72 -0.50 -10.87
C PHE A 211 6.04 -1.98 -10.88
N THR A 212 5.11 -2.77 -10.40
CA THR A 212 5.02 -4.19 -10.75
C THR A 212 4.21 -4.31 -12.03
N VAL A 213 4.80 -4.86 -13.08
CA VAL A 213 4.17 -5.07 -14.38
C VAL A 213 3.96 -6.55 -14.61
N TYR A 214 2.72 -6.96 -14.79
CA TYR A 214 2.31 -8.32 -15.09
C TYR A 214 1.69 -8.41 -16.49
N LYS A 215 2.24 -9.27 -17.37
CA LYS A 215 1.70 -9.47 -18.72
C LYS A 215 0.53 -10.47 -18.68
N THR A 216 -0.67 -9.95 -18.84
CA THR A 216 -1.92 -10.72 -18.74
C THR A 216 -2.40 -11.31 -20.05
N GLY A 217 -1.89 -10.81 -21.19
CA GLY A 217 -2.29 -11.26 -22.52
C GLY A 217 -1.33 -10.75 -23.61
N PRO A 218 -1.55 -11.09 -24.89
CA PRO A 218 -0.68 -10.71 -25.99
C PRO A 218 -0.39 -9.19 -26.06
N GLN A 219 -1.43 -8.38 -25.80
CA GLN A 219 -1.40 -6.92 -25.85
C GLN A 219 -1.98 -6.30 -24.56
N SER A 220 -1.82 -6.99 -23.42
CA SER A 220 -2.44 -6.58 -22.15
C SER A 220 -1.49 -6.75 -20.99
N TYR A 221 -1.40 -5.70 -20.18
CA TYR A 221 -0.55 -5.60 -18.99
C TYR A 221 -1.35 -5.09 -17.81
N TYR A 222 -1.09 -5.63 -16.65
CA TYR A 222 -1.60 -5.14 -15.36
C TYR A 222 -0.46 -4.50 -14.59
N LEU A 223 -0.65 -3.26 -14.20
CA LEU A 223 0.32 -2.44 -13.50
C LEU A 223 -0.14 -2.21 -12.06
N VAL A 224 0.78 -2.33 -11.12
CA VAL A 224 0.55 -2.01 -9.71
C VAL A 224 1.63 -1.04 -9.24
N SER A 225 1.23 0.02 -8.54
CA SER A 225 2.14 0.98 -7.90
C SER A 225 1.63 1.42 -6.53
N ALA A 226 2.36 2.31 -5.85
CA ALA A 226 2.01 2.79 -4.53
C ALA A 226 0.68 3.57 -4.53
N GLY A 227 -0.27 3.17 -3.68
CA GLY A 227 -1.60 3.79 -3.62
C GLY A 227 -1.59 5.27 -3.26
N ALA A 228 -0.59 5.72 -2.49
CA ALA A 228 -0.38 7.12 -2.17
C ALA A 228 -0.10 7.99 -3.40
N PHE A 229 0.52 7.43 -4.44
CA PHE A 229 0.94 8.10 -5.65
C PHE A 229 0.02 7.86 -6.85
N GLU A 230 -1.16 7.26 -6.65
CA GLU A 230 -2.06 6.89 -7.74
C GLU A 230 -2.27 8.01 -8.76
N THR A 231 -2.63 9.21 -8.31
CA THR A 231 -2.92 10.34 -9.22
C THR A 231 -1.65 10.81 -9.93
N HIS A 232 -0.54 10.91 -9.21
CA HIS A 232 0.76 11.28 -9.75
C HIS A 232 1.25 10.31 -10.85
N ASP A 233 1.18 9.01 -10.57
CA ASP A 233 1.64 7.98 -11.49
C ASP A 233 0.76 7.90 -12.74
N HIS A 234 -0.55 7.94 -12.54
CA HIS A 234 -1.50 7.91 -13.66
C HIS A 234 -1.44 9.17 -14.52
N ASP A 235 -1.27 10.36 -13.93
CA ASP A 235 -1.08 11.60 -14.68
C ASP A 235 0.10 11.50 -15.64
N TYR A 236 1.20 10.93 -15.17
CA TYR A 236 2.38 10.74 -16.00
C TYR A 236 2.17 9.70 -17.10
N LEU A 237 1.55 8.57 -16.77
CA LEU A 237 1.15 7.57 -17.77
C LEU A 237 0.25 8.19 -18.86
N PHE A 238 -0.75 9.00 -18.47
CA PHE A 238 -1.63 9.67 -19.42
C PHE A 238 -0.93 10.74 -20.25
N LYS A 239 -0.01 11.51 -19.66
CA LYS A 239 0.81 12.51 -20.35
C LYS A 239 1.66 11.88 -21.46
N LEU A 240 2.23 10.70 -21.21
CA LEU A 240 3.11 10.00 -22.15
C LEU A 240 2.38 9.03 -23.09
N LYS A 241 1.07 8.86 -22.91
CA LYS A 241 0.28 7.94 -23.74
C LYS A 241 0.24 8.40 -25.19
N PRO A 242 0.49 7.50 -26.18
CA PRO A 242 0.36 7.82 -27.59
C PRO A 242 -1.07 8.31 -27.94
N THR A 243 -1.16 9.36 -28.75
CA THR A 243 -2.44 9.95 -29.19
C THR A 243 -3.09 9.22 -30.36
N ASN A 244 -2.39 8.27 -30.98
CA ASN A 244 -2.83 7.52 -32.17
C ASN A 244 -3.80 6.37 -31.87
N GLY A 245 -4.24 6.23 -30.61
CA GLY A 245 -5.18 5.16 -30.19
C GLY A 245 -4.56 3.76 -30.06
N SER A 246 -3.23 3.61 -30.26
CA SER A 246 -2.57 2.30 -30.16
C SER A 246 -2.44 1.76 -28.73
N VAL A 247 -2.67 2.61 -27.72
CA VAL A 247 -2.57 2.28 -26.29
C VAL A 247 -3.80 2.80 -25.55
N ASP A 248 -4.44 1.95 -24.79
CA ASP A 248 -5.47 2.31 -23.81
C ASP A 248 -4.96 2.07 -22.39
N VAL A 249 -5.25 3.01 -21.47
CA VAL A 249 -4.86 2.94 -20.05
C VAL A 249 -6.11 3.13 -19.21
N GLN A 250 -6.48 2.11 -18.43
CA GLN A 250 -7.66 2.09 -17.58
C GLN A 250 -7.26 2.02 -16.10
N ARG A 251 -7.73 2.96 -15.29
CA ARG A 251 -7.60 2.89 -13.82
C ARG A 251 -8.57 1.81 -13.30
N VAL A 252 -8.05 0.90 -12.48
CA VAL A 252 -8.85 -0.18 -11.88
C VAL A 252 -8.66 -0.30 -10.37
N THR A 253 -8.14 0.72 -9.74
CA THR A 253 -7.84 0.76 -8.30
C THR A 253 -9.06 0.40 -7.45
N THR A 254 -10.21 0.98 -7.73
CA THR A 254 -11.45 0.76 -6.97
C THR A 254 -12.22 -0.49 -7.39
N ASN A 255 -11.84 -1.12 -8.50
CA ASN A 255 -12.55 -2.26 -9.08
C ASN A 255 -11.87 -3.61 -8.78
N THR A 256 -10.67 -3.58 -8.21
CA THR A 256 -9.86 -4.78 -7.98
C THR A 256 -9.30 -4.75 -6.57
N GLY A 257 -9.67 -5.71 -5.74
CA GLY A 257 -9.05 -5.93 -4.44
C GLY A 257 -7.69 -6.62 -4.58
N VAL A 258 -6.80 -6.39 -3.63
CA VAL A 258 -5.48 -7.03 -3.53
C VAL A 258 -5.31 -7.56 -2.12
N LEU A 259 -5.13 -8.87 -2.00
CA LEU A 259 -4.78 -9.53 -0.75
C LEU A 259 -3.36 -10.09 -0.88
N VAL A 260 -2.52 -9.79 0.08
CA VAL A 260 -1.16 -10.34 0.17
C VAL A 260 -1.13 -11.43 1.22
N LEU A 261 -0.80 -12.63 0.80
CA LEU A 261 -0.58 -13.77 1.68
C LEU A 261 0.94 -13.99 1.80
N ALA A 262 1.50 -13.71 2.97
CA ALA A 262 2.94 -13.69 3.19
C ALA A 262 3.35 -14.62 4.34
N GLY A 263 4.60 -15.09 4.31
CA GLY A 263 5.16 -15.98 5.31
C GLY A 263 5.45 -17.38 4.78
N PRO A 264 6.29 -18.18 5.47
CA PRO A 264 6.79 -19.48 4.99
C PRO A 264 5.68 -20.51 4.74
N ARG A 265 4.53 -20.38 5.40
CA ARG A 265 3.39 -21.29 5.24
C ARG A 265 2.30 -20.77 4.29
N SER A 266 2.55 -19.67 3.57
CA SER A 266 1.55 -19.03 2.68
C SER A 266 1.04 -20.00 1.59
N ARG A 267 1.94 -20.77 0.98
CA ARG A 267 1.57 -21.78 -0.01
C ARG A 267 0.68 -22.87 0.57
N GLU A 268 0.99 -23.39 1.76
CA GLU A 268 0.18 -24.43 2.42
C GLU A 268 -1.26 -23.97 2.66
N VAL A 269 -1.42 -22.70 3.06
CA VAL A 269 -2.74 -22.12 3.28
C VAL A 269 -3.49 -21.95 1.95
N LEU A 270 -2.84 -21.36 0.95
CA LEU A 270 -3.48 -21.13 -0.34
C LEU A 270 -3.83 -22.44 -1.06
N GLN A 271 -2.98 -23.48 -0.95
CA GLN A 271 -3.22 -24.79 -1.56
C GLN A 271 -4.47 -25.48 -1.02
N LYS A 272 -4.91 -25.18 0.21
CA LYS A 272 -6.16 -25.70 0.78
C LYS A 272 -7.42 -25.08 0.16
N LEU A 273 -7.26 -23.97 -0.55
CA LEU A 273 -8.35 -23.19 -1.12
C LEU A 273 -8.41 -23.28 -2.65
N THR A 274 -7.45 -23.96 -3.27
CA THR A 274 -7.38 -24.10 -4.74
C THR A 274 -6.93 -25.49 -5.16
N ASP A 275 -7.50 -26.00 -6.24
CA ASP A 275 -7.08 -27.25 -6.90
C ASP A 275 -5.86 -27.04 -7.83
N THR A 276 -5.49 -25.77 -8.07
CA THR A 276 -4.33 -25.43 -8.88
C THR A 276 -3.04 -25.79 -8.14
N ASP A 277 -2.15 -26.52 -8.78
CA ASP A 277 -0.83 -26.82 -8.21
C ASP A 277 0.00 -25.54 -8.06
N LEU A 278 0.43 -25.28 -6.82
CA LEU A 278 1.23 -24.13 -6.42
C LEU A 278 2.70 -24.48 -6.11
N ALA A 279 3.14 -25.71 -6.44
CA ALA A 279 4.54 -26.11 -6.27
C ALA A 279 5.49 -25.19 -7.08
N ASN A 280 6.77 -25.14 -6.71
CA ASN A 280 7.76 -24.25 -7.34
C ASN A 280 7.87 -24.46 -8.85
N ASP A 281 7.82 -25.71 -9.31
CA ASP A 281 7.91 -26.05 -10.73
C ASP A 281 6.67 -25.61 -11.52
N SER A 282 5.50 -25.66 -10.89
CA SER A 282 4.21 -25.34 -11.50
C SER A 282 3.83 -23.86 -11.38
N PHE A 283 4.39 -23.16 -10.37
CA PHE A 283 4.16 -21.73 -10.13
C PHE A 283 5.47 -21.04 -9.77
N LYS A 284 6.21 -20.65 -10.79
CA LYS A 284 7.56 -20.09 -10.66
C LYS A 284 7.53 -18.68 -10.08
N TRP A 285 8.61 -18.27 -9.45
CA TRP A 285 8.83 -16.90 -8.99
C TRP A 285 8.75 -15.89 -10.14
N LEU A 286 8.25 -14.69 -9.85
CA LEU A 286 7.93 -13.63 -10.83
C LEU A 286 7.02 -14.13 -11.97
N THR A 287 6.03 -14.93 -11.59
CA THR A 287 4.95 -15.30 -12.50
C THR A 287 3.59 -15.06 -11.86
N GLY A 288 2.59 -14.91 -12.71
CA GLY A 288 1.19 -14.85 -12.32
C GLY A 288 0.37 -15.85 -13.12
N LYS A 289 -0.69 -16.34 -12.52
CA LYS A 289 -1.68 -17.18 -13.18
C LYS A 289 -3.06 -17.04 -12.56
N LYS A 290 -4.05 -17.32 -13.35
CA LYS A 290 -5.44 -17.37 -12.91
C LYS A 290 -5.69 -18.65 -12.12
N ILE A 291 -6.26 -18.52 -10.93
CA ILE A 291 -6.61 -19.63 -10.04
C ILE A 291 -8.02 -19.45 -9.49
N ASN A 292 -8.65 -20.51 -9.05
CA ASN A 292 -9.84 -20.44 -8.22
C ASN A 292 -9.42 -20.50 -6.75
N VAL A 293 -9.96 -19.59 -5.94
CA VAL A 293 -9.79 -19.57 -4.48
C VAL A 293 -11.16 -19.77 -3.87
N GLY A 294 -11.45 -20.99 -3.43
CA GLY A 294 -12.81 -21.39 -3.11
C GLY A 294 -13.73 -21.22 -4.34
N TYR A 295 -14.77 -20.43 -4.20
CA TYR A 295 -15.73 -20.15 -5.29
C TYR A 295 -15.36 -18.92 -6.13
N ALA A 296 -14.34 -18.17 -5.76
CA ALA A 296 -13.93 -16.97 -6.47
C ALA A 296 -12.76 -17.26 -7.42
N THR A 297 -12.70 -16.52 -8.53
CA THR A 297 -11.54 -16.54 -9.41
C THR A 297 -10.62 -15.35 -9.07
N ALA A 298 -9.32 -15.60 -8.99
CA ALA A 298 -8.31 -14.59 -8.72
C ALA A 298 -7.11 -14.72 -9.66
N GLU A 299 -6.41 -13.62 -9.87
CA GLU A 299 -5.05 -13.61 -10.44
C GLU A 299 -4.07 -13.76 -9.27
N ALA A 300 -3.39 -14.87 -9.19
CA ALA A 300 -2.33 -15.09 -8.21
C ALA A 300 -0.99 -14.62 -8.79
N LEU A 301 -0.32 -13.72 -8.10
CA LEU A 301 1.00 -13.19 -8.46
C LEU A 301 2.01 -13.68 -7.45
N ARG A 302 3.01 -14.43 -7.87
CA ARG A 302 4.11 -14.88 -7.00
C ARG A 302 5.26 -13.89 -7.08
N VAL A 303 5.34 -13.04 -6.06
CA VAL A 303 6.33 -11.96 -5.96
C VAL A 303 6.88 -11.92 -4.54
N ASN A 304 8.07 -11.35 -4.36
CA ASN A 304 8.54 -10.96 -3.04
C ASN A 304 7.89 -9.63 -2.65
N PHE A 305 7.46 -9.52 -1.41
CA PHE A 305 6.91 -8.29 -0.88
C PHE A 305 7.87 -7.73 0.18
N CYS A 306 8.72 -6.80 -0.24
CA CYS A 306 9.77 -6.20 0.60
C CYS A 306 10.65 -7.27 1.28
N LEU A 307 10.75 -7.27 2.59
CA LEU A 307 11.48 -8.27 3.39
C LEU A 307 10.64 -9.53 3.73
N LEU A 308 9.37 -9.55 3.33
CA LEU A 308 8.52 -10.72 3.50
C LEU A 308 8.78 -11.67 2.32
N TYR A 309 9.60 -12.67 2.54
CA TYR A 309 9.81 -13.76 1.59
C TYR A 309 8.53 -14.60 1.54
N THR A 310 7.91 -14.66 0.37
CA THR A 310 6.93 -15.71 0.11
C THR A 310 7.71 -16.99 -0.17
N SER A 311 7.65 -17.93 0.75
CA SER A 311 8.23 -19.28 0.76
C SER A 311 9.24 -19.64 -0.35
N ASP A 312 10.43 -20.11 0.01
CA ASP A 312 11.43 -20.81 -0.80
C ASP A 312 12.27 -19.96 -1.81
N ALA A 313 12.39 -18.65 -1.63
CA ALA A 313 13.40 -17.89 -2.36
C ALA A 313 14.80 -17.91 -1.64
N ALA A 314 14.90 -18.60 -0.51
CA ALA A 314 16.13 -18.69 0.25
C ALA A 314 16.98 -19.94 -0.05
N ASP A 315 16.47 -20.83 -0.90
CA ASP A 315 17.14 -22.11 -1.26
C ASP A 315 17.69 -22.14 -2.70
N GLU A 316 17.84 -20.95 -3.35
CA GLU A 316 18.55 -20.85 -4.64
C GLU A 316 19.75 -19.90 -4.55
#